data_aee366f410de0383aafb72694e2054ad
#
_entry.id   aee366f410de0383aafb72694e2054ad
#
_cell.length_a   1.000
_cell.length_b   1.000
_cell.length_c   1.000
_cell.angle_alpha   90.00
_cell.angle_beta   90.00
_cell.angle_gamma   90.00
#
_symmetry.space_group_name_H-M   'P 1'
#
loop_
_entity.id
_entity.type
_entity.pdbx_description
1 polymer ?
#
loop_
_entity_poly.entity_id
_entity_poly.type
_entity_poly.pdbx_seq_one_letter_code
_entity_poly.pdbx_strand_id
1 'polypeptide(L)'
;EKRIRELVEQEETSIELNLQRAANQIIVSRLAAYLSRAGRYADEGGLPFYPFLKAFEADFAGSLAKMQQVFKTLLPKLFNRNGLIVSVTLREEEYPAFAEAFGALQQSFSQDVFPAASFDWQVEPENEGLTSSSREQYVGKGANFLRLGYRYTGSMAF
;
A
#
# COMPACT_ATOMS: atom_id res chain seq x y z
N GLU A 1 11.08 7.51 19.10
CA GLU A 1 10.28 8.66 18.64
C GLU A 1 11.02 9.49 17.58
N LYS A 2 12.25 9.95 17.85
CA LYS A 2 13.05 10.77 16.92
C LYS A 2 13.13 10.14 15.53
N ARG A 3 13.46 8.84 15.43
CA ARG A 3 13.58 8.14 14.16
C ARG A 3 12.27 8.07 13.37
N ILE A 4 11.13 7.95 14.05
CA ILE A 4 9.82 7.94 13.40
C ILE A 4 9.50 9.32 12.82
N ARG A 5 9.80 10.38 13.55
CA ARG A 5 9.63 11.76 13.05
C ARG A 5 10.47 12.00 11.80
N GLU A 6 11.74 11.63 11.82
CA GLU A 6 12.63 11.72 10.66
C GLU A 6 12.08 10.97 9.44
N LEU A 7 11.49 9.78 9.64
CA LEU A 7 10.90 8.99 8.56
C LEU A 7 9.63 9.66 8.00
N VAL A 8 8.79 10.23 8.85
CA VAL A 8 7.59 10.97 8.41
C VAL A 8 7.99 12.17 7.56
N GLU A 9 8.92 13.00 8.04
CA GLU A 9 9.44 14.17 7.31
C GLU A 9 10.10 13.78 5.98
N GLN A 10 10.86 12.68 5.96
CA GLN A 10 11.45 12.14 4.73
C GLN A 10 10.40 11.74 3.70
N GLU A 11 9.35 11.03 4.14
CA GLU A 11 8.31 10.54 3.25
C GLU A 11 7.46 11.70 2.71
N GLU A 12 7.12 12.67 3.54
CA GLU A 12 6.46 13.91 3.09
C GLU A 12 7.25 14.61 1.99
N THR A 13 8.55 14.83 2.24
CA THR A 13 9.45 15.46 1.26
C THR A 13 9.51 14.65 -0.04
N SER A 14 9.55 13.33 0.06
CA SER A 14 9.55 12.43 -1.09
C SER A 14 8.30 12.59 -1.94
N ILE A 15 7.12 12.63 -1.31
CA ILE A 15 5.85 12.82 -2.02
C ILE A 15 5.79 14.20 -2.67
N GLU A 16 6.19 15.26 -1.99
CA GLU A 16 6.25 16.63 -2.53
C GLU A 16 7.14 16.73 -3.77
N LEU A 17 8.32 16.11 -3.72
CA LEU A 17 9.23 16.05 -4.87
C LEU A 17 8.63 15.26 -6.03
N ASN A 18 7.94 14.16 -5.75
CA ASN A 18 7.28 13.37 -6.77
C ASN A 18 6.11 14.12 -7.42
N LEU A 19 5.35 14.91 -6.67
CA LEU A 19 4.31 15.80 -7.23
C LEU A 19 4.87 16.77 -8.28
N GLN A 20 6.13 17.20 -8.12
CA GLN A 20 6.77 18.11 -9.07
C GLN A 20 7.41 17.38 -10.25
N ARG A 21 8.00 16.20 -10.03
CA ARG A 21 8.82 15.51 -11.04
C ARG A 21 8.08 14.45 -11.83
N ALA A 22 7.03 13.89 -11.27
CA ALA A 22 6.31 12.75 -11.81
C ALA A 22 4.78 12.96 -11.83
N ALA A 23 4.34 14.19 -12.04
CA ALA A 23 2.93 14.56 -12.03
C ALA A 23 2.08 13.73 -13.02
N ASN A 24 2.64 13.38 -14.17
CA ASN A 24 2.00 12.50 -15.15
C ASN A 24 1.72 11.09 -14.57
N GLN A 25 2.64 10.53 -13.80
CA GLN A 25 2.45 9.22 -13.17
C GLN A 25 1.40 9.28 -12.06
N ILE A 26 1.38 10.37 -11.30
CA ILE A 26 0.37 10.60 -10.27
C ILE A 26 -1.03 10.66 -10.89
N ILE A 27 -1.20 11.38 -11.99
CA ILE A 27 -2.49 11.42 -12.71
C ILE A 27 -2.93 10.02 -13.16
N VAL A 28 -2.01 9.22 -13.70
CA VAL A 28 -2.32 7.84 -14.10
C VAL A 28 -2.73 6.98 -12.90
N SER A 29 -2.02 7.07 -11.79
CA SER A 29 -2.35 6.35 -10.55
C SER A 29 -3.73 6.78 -10.01
N ARG A 30 -4.00 8.08 -9.95
CA ARG A 30 -5.29 8.63 -9.52
C ARG A 30 -6.43 8.19 -10.42
N LEU A 31 -6.26 8.23 -11.73
CA LEU A 31 -7.26 7.71 -12.68
C LEU A 31 -7.54 6.22 -12.46
N ALA A 32 -6.48 5.40 -12.29
CA ALA A 32 -6.64 3.98 -12.01
C ALA A 32 -7.43 3.74 -10.71
N ALA A 33 -7.24 4.58 -9.69
CA ALA A 33 -7.95 4.50 -8.42
C ALA A 33 -9.46 4.75 -8.56
N TYR A 34 -9.87 5.63 -9.48
CA TYR A 34 -11.29 5.88 -9.78
C TYR A 34 -11.93 4.85 -10.69
N LEU A 35 -11.14 3.97 -11.28
CA LEU A 35 -11.62 3.03 -12.30
C LEU A 35 -11.59 1.58 -11.86
N SER A 36 -10.80 1.23 -10.86
CA SER A 36 -10.65 -0.15 -10.41
C SER A 36 -10.30 -0.28 -8.93
N ARG A 37 -10.72 -1.40 -8.32
CA ARG A 37 -10.34 -1.73 -6.92
C ARG A 37 -8.83 -1.92 -6.76
N ALA A 38 -8.19 -2.54 -7.73
CA ALA A 38 -6.72 -2.71 -7.72
C ALA A 38 -5.99 -1.37 -7.81
N GLY A 39 -6.47 -0.46 -8.67
CA GLY A 39 -5.95 0.91 -8.76
C GLY A 39 -6.15 1.67 -7.45
N ARG A 40 -7.33 1.56 -6.83
CA ARG A 40 -7.60 2.18 -5.52
C ARG A 40 -6.64 1.69 -4.45
N TYR A 41 -6.44 0.38 -4.37
CA TYR A 41 -5.49 -0.20 -3.42
C TYR A 41 -4.05 0.29 -3.66
N ALA A 42 -3.61 0.30 -4.91
CA ALA A 42 -2.25 0.75 -5.25
C ALA A 42 -2.02 2.24 -4.95
N ASP A 43 -3.06 3.06 -5.07
CA ASP A 43 -2.98 4.50 -4.85
C ASP A 43 -2.93 4.91 -3.36
N GLU A 44 -3.36 4.05 -2.44
CA GLU A 44 -3.36 4.35 -0.98
C GLU A 44 -1.98 4.72 -0.43
N GLY A 45 -0.90 4.15 -0.98
CA GLY A 45 0.48 4.50 -0.64
C GLY A 45 1.03 5.70 -1.42
N GLY A 46 0.23 6.30 -2.31
CA GLY A 46 0.60 7.47 -3.11
C GLY A 46 0.11 8.79 -2.54
N LEU A 47 -0.55 9.58 -3.39
CA LEU A 47 -1.03 10.91 -3.00
C LEU A 47 -1.94 10.93 -1.75
N PRO A 48 -2.88 9.98 -1.53
CA PRO A 48 -3.69 9.93 -0.32
C PRO A 48 -2.89 9.76 0.97
N PHE A 49 -1.67 9.23 0.89
CA PHE A 49 -0.80 9.06 2.04
C PHE A 49 -0.24 10.40 2.56
N TYR A 50 -0.11 11.40 1.70
CA TYR A 50 0.41 12.71 2.07
C TYR A 50 -0.42 13.44 3.16
N PRO A 51 -1.75 13.63 3.03
CA PRO A 51 -2.55 14.23 4.09
C PRO A 51 -2.55 13.39 5.38
N PHE A 52 -2.39 12.07 5.29
CA PHE A 52 -2.21 11.23 6.47
C PHE A 52 -0.91 11.59 7.22
N LEU A 53 0.21 11.74 6.51
CA LEU A 53 1.50 12.11 7.11
C LEU A 53 1.41 13.50 7.74
N LYS A 54 0.80 14.48 7.08
CA LYS A 54 0.56 15.82 7.64
C LYS A 54 -0.28 15.78 8.93
N ALA A 55 -1.32 14.98 8.95
CA ALA A 55 -2.13 14.80 10.14
C ALA A 55 -1.36 14.08 11.27
N PHE A 56 -0.50 13.11 10.90
CA PHE A 56 0.37 12.41 11.83
C PHE A 56 1.36 13.36 12.50
N GLU A 57 1.97 14.25 11.73
CA GLU A 57 2.92 15.25 12.24
C GLU A 57 2.22 16.27 13.14
N ALA A 58 1.05 16.75 12.75
CA ALA A 58 0.29 17.77 13.49
C ALA A 58 -0.09 17.32 14.92
N ASP A 59 -0.37 16.02 15.11
CA ASP A 59 -0.56 15.42 16.44
C ASP A 59 0.35 14.18 16.57
N PHE A 60 1.63 14.41 16.62
CA PHE A 60 2.63 13.33 16.62
C PHE A 60 2.46 12.37 17.80
N ALA A 61 2.24 12.89 19.01
CA ALA A 61 2.12 12.04 20.21
C ALA A 61 0.87 11.15 20.17
N GLY A 62 -0.28 11.72 19.81
CA GLY A 62 -1.51 10.97 19.67
C GLY A 62 -1.47 9.97 18.52
N SER A 63 -0.88 10.37 17.39
CA SER A 63 -0.68 9.49 16.22
C SER A 63 0.26 8.33 16.52
N LEU A 64 1.36 8.58 17.25
CA LEU A 64 2.28 7.54 17.68
C LEU A 64 1.60 6.52 18.61
N ALA A 65 0.80 6.98 19.56
CA ALA A 65 0.04 6.11 20.45
C ALA A 65 -0.96 5.22 19.68
N LYS A 66 -1.68 5.81 18.72
CA LYS A 66 -2.59 5.06 17.81
C LYS A 66 -1.83 4.04 16.97
N MET A 67 -0.71 4.43 16.38
CA MET A 67 0.14 3.55 15.59
C MET A 67 0.63 2.34 16.41
N GLN A 68 1.08 2.57 17.64
CA GLN A 68 1.48 1.48 18.55
C GLN A 68 0.33 0.51 18.84
N GLN A 69 -0.89 1.02 19.03
CA GLN A 69 -2.07 0.19 19.24
C GLN A 69 -2.43 -0.63 18.00
N VAL A 70 -2.36 -0.01 16.82
CA VAL A 70 -2.57 -0.70 15.54
C VAL A 70 -1.55 -1.82 15.35
N PHE A 71 -0.27 -1.58 15.61
CA PHE A 71 0.76 -2.61 15.51
C PHE A 71 0.55 -3.77 16.48
N LYS A 72 0.14 -3.51 17.72
CA LYS A 72 -0.23 -4.59 18.66
C LYS A 72 -1.32 -5.51 18.10
N THR A 73 -2.24 -4.96 17.31
CA THR A 73 -3.32 -5.72 16.68
C THR A 73 -2.87 -6.42 15.38
N LEU A 74 -1.99 -5.78 14.61
CA LEU A 74 -1.55 -6.30 13.31
C LEU A 74 -0.47 -7.37 13.43
N LEU A 75 0.50 -7.21 14.34
CA LEU A 75 1.63 -8.12 14.45
C LEU A 75 1.23 -9.58 14.63
N PRO A 76 0.27 -9.95 15.51
CA PRO A 76 -0.16 -11.33 15.63
C PRO A 76 -0.86 -11.87 14.37
N LYS A 77 -1.43 -11.00 13.53
CA LYS A 77 -2.06 -11.39 12.28
C LYS A 77 -1.03 -11.61 11.17
N LEU A 78 0.00 -10.76 11.13
CA LEU A 78 1.08 -10.84 10.12
C LEU A 78 2.05 -11.97 10.42
N PHE A 79 2.49 -12.08 11.68
CA PHE A 79 3.35 -13.16 12.15
C PHE A 79 2.50 -14.29 12.74
N ASN A 80 1.79 -14.99 11.85
CA ASN A 80 0.84 -16.03 12.19
C ASN A 80 1.16 -17.35 11.49
N ARG A 81 1.17 -18.43 12.25
CA ARG A 81 1.50 -19.77 11.72
C ARG A 81 0.47 -20.29 10.72
N ASN A 82 -0.81 -19.92 10.90
CA ASN A 82 -1.90 -20.45 10.09
C ASN A 82 -1.91 -19.89 8.65
N GLY A 83 -1.31 -18.71 8.43
CA GLY A 83 -1.23 -18.07 7.11
C GLY A 83 0.17 -18.11 6.50
N LEU A 84 1.13 -18.79 7.13
CA LEU A 84 2.51 -18.77 6.73
C LEU A 84 2.78 -19.72 5.56
N ILE A 85 3.30 -19.17 4.47
CA ILE A 85 3.84 -19.94 3.34
C ILE A 85 5.33 -19.63 3.27
N VAL A 86 6.15 -20.69 3.30
CA VAL A 86 7.60 -20.58 3.23
C VAL A 86 8.10 -21.26 1.97
N SER A 87 8.81 -20.52 1.14
CA SER A 87 9.54 -21.07 0.00
C SER A 87 11.03 -20.91 0.25
N VAL A 88 11.77 -22.01 0.16
CA VAL A 88 13.21 -22.02 0.40
C VAL A 88 13.90 -22.83 -0.70
N THR A 89 15.03 -22.32 -1.17
CA THR A 89 15.91 -23.03 -2.11
C THR A 89 17.28 -23.16 -1.46
N LEU A 90 17.69 -24.41 -1.20
CA LEU A 90 18.96 -24.72 -0.57
C LEU A 90 19.38 -26.15 -0.96
N ARG A 91 20.61 -26.55 -0.61
CA ARG A 91 21.09 -27.92 -0.83
C ARG A 91 20.42 -28.87 0.16
N GLU A 92 20.26 -30.13 -0.24
CA GLU A 92 19.57 -31.14 0.57
C GLU A 92 20.21 -31.33 1.95
N GLU A 93 21.54 -31.29 2.02
CA GLU A 93 22.29 -31.40 3.28
C GLU A 93 22.10 -30.21 4.23
N GLU A 94 21.64 -29.07 3.76
CA GLU A 94 21.38 -27.85 4.54
C GLU A 94 19.95 -27.80 5.11
N TYR A 95 19.04 -28.59 4.54
CA TYR A 95 17.62 -28.57 4.92
C TYR A 95 17.36 -28.90 6.40
N PRO A 96 18.01 -29.89 7.02
CA PRO A 96 17.77 -30.20 8.44
C PRO A 96 18.09 -29.02 9.37
N ALA A 97 19.21 -28.35 9.15
CA ALA A 97 19.62 -27.19 9.95
C ALA A 97 18.65 -26.02 9.76
N PHE A 98 18.21 -25.78 8.52
CA PHE A 98 17.19 -24.77 8.23
C PHE A 98 15.87 -25.11 8.93
N ALA A 99 15.40 -26.36 8.82
CA ALA A 99 14.13 -26.80 9.40
C ALA A 99 14.11 -26.65 10.94
N GLU A 100 15.21 -26.95 11.59
CA GLU A 100 15.38 -26.75 13.04
C GLU A 100 15.32 -25.28 13.43
N ALA A 101 16.14 -24.45 12.80
CA ALA A 101 16.20 -23.01 13.08
C ALA A 101 14.86 -22.32 12.76
N PHE A 102 14.23 -22.68 11.64
CA PHE A 102 12.95 -22.12 11.26
C PHE A 102 11.81 -22.62 12.17
N GLY A 103 11.85 -23.90 12.61
CA GLY A 103 10.91 -24.44 13.58
C GLY A 103 10.95 -23.68 14.91
N ALA A 104 12.13 -23.32 15.39
CA ALA A 104 12.29 -22.48 16.58
C ALA A 104 11.70 -21.07 16.38
N LEU A 105 11.95 -20.45 15.22
CA LEU A 105 11.35 -19.15 14.88
C LEU A 105 9.82 -19.22 14.82
N GLN A 106 9.25 -20.24 14.20
CA GLN A 106 7.80 -20.43 14.11
C GLN A 106 7.11 -20.50 15.47
N GLN A 107 7.79 -20.98 16.52
CA GLN A 107 7.21 -21.06 17.86
C GLN A 107 6.90 -19.67 18.44
N SER A 108 7.58 -18.62 17.96
CA SER A 108 7.32 -17.23 18.36
C SER A 108 6.10 -16.60 17.67
N PHE A 109 5.56 -17.23 16.62
CA PHE A 109 4.44 -16.70 15.86
C PHE A 109 3.10 -17.02 16.51
N SER A 110 2.13 -16.13 16.36
CA SER A 110 0.76 -16.36 16.83
C SER A 110 0.15 -17.60 16.16
N GLN A 111 -0.68 -18.31 16.93
CA GLN A 111 -1.50 -19.43 16.46
C GLN A 111 -3.00 -19.09 16.43
N ASP A 112 -3.34 -17.83 16.72
CA ASP A 112 -4.72 -17.39 16.75
C ASP A 112 -5.35 -17.52 15.35
N VAL A 113 -6.63 -17.89 15.35
CA VAL A 113 -7.41 -17.95 14.10
C VAL A 113 -8.11 -16.62 13.91
N PHE A 114 -7.75 -15.93 12.85
CA PHE A 114 -8.41 -14.67 12.47
C PHE A 114 -9.38 -14.92 11.32
N PRO A 115 -10.58 -14.31 11.36
CA PRO A 115 -11.50 -14.37 10.23
C PRO A 115 -10.88 -13.68 9.01
N ALA A 116 -11.16 -14.21 7.83
CA ALA A 116 -10.78 -13.56 6.59
C ALA A 116 -11.41 -12.16 6.51
N ALA A 117 -10.57 -11.16 6.26
CA ALA A 117 -11.04 -9.82 6.01
C ALA A 117 -11.55 -9.69 4.58
N SER A 118 -12.72 -9.09 4.38
CA SER A 118 -13.17 -8.67 3.07
C SER A 118 -12.98 -7.16 2.93
N PHE A 119 -12.40 -6.74 1.82
CA PHE A 119 -12.24 -5.33 1.49
C PHE A 119 -13.20 -4.98 0.36
N ASP A 120 -14.22 -4.20 0.66
CA ASP A 120 -15.13 -3.67 -0.35
C ASP A 120 -14.80 -2.20 -0.62
N TRP A 121 -13.81 -1.99 -1.46
CA TRP A 121 -13.40 -0.67 -1.90
C TRP A 121 -14.45 -0.12 -2.85
N GLN A 122 -15.14 0.91 -2.42
CA GLN A 122 -16.03 1.66 -3.30
C GLN A 122 -15.19 2.46 -4.28
N VAL A 123 -15.49 2.31 -5.56
CA VAL A 123 -14.75 2.93 -6.66
C VAL A 123 -15.72 3.73 -7.49
N GLU A 124 -15.71 5.05 -7.31
CA GLU A 124 -16.56 5.96 -8.06
C GLU A 124 -15.71 6.89 -8.92
N PRO A 125 -16.09 7.09 -10.19
CA PRO A 125 -15.42 8.06 -11.05
C PRO A 125 -15.55 9.47 -10.50
N GLU A 126 -14.43 10.18 -10.42
CA GLU A 126 -14.39 11.57 -10.00
C GLU A 126 -13.63 12.43 -11.02
N ASN A 127 -13.93 13.74 -11.02
CA ASN A 127 -13.11 14.75 -11.67
C ASN A 127 -12.27 15.43 -10.60
N GLU A 128 -10.97 15.28 -10.67
CA GLU A 128 -10.03 15.81 -9.70
C GLU A 128 -9.06 16.78 -10.38
N GLY A 129 -8.74 17.88 -9.71
CA GLY A 129 -7.70 18.82 -10.11
C GLY A 129 -6.65 18.94 -9.02
N LEU A 130 -5.39 18.70 -9.37
CA LEU A 130 -4.24 18.86 -8.46
C LEU A 130 -3.44 20.08 -8.88
N THR A 131 -3.08 20.93 -7.92
CA THR A 131 -2.22 22.09 -8.17
C THR A 131 -0.82 21.82 -7.63
N SER A 132 0.18 22.18 -8.42
CA SER A 132 1.59 22.12 -8.04
C SER A 132 2.32 23.36 -8.48
N SER A 133 3.56 23.54 -8.03
CA SER A 133 4.43 24.62 -8.48
C SER A 133 5.04 24.38 -9.87
N SER A 134 4.73 23.26 -10.52
CA SER A 134 5.20 22.95 -11.88
C SER A 134 4.61 23.93 -12.90
N ARG A 135 5.39 24.21 -13.94
CA ARG A 135 4.92 24.99 -15.12
C ARG A 135 4.24 24.10 -16.16
N GLU A 136 4.32 22.80 -16.00
CA GLU A 136 3.70 21.82 -16.91
C GLU A 136 2.32 21.45 -16.41
N GLN A 137 1.41 21.25 -17.35
CA GLN A 137 0.06 20.78 -17.07
C GLN A 137 -0.13 19.40 -17.72
N TYR A 138 -0.71 18.52 -16.96
CA TYR A 138 -1.06 17.18 -17.43
C TYR A 138 -2.57 17.00 -17.29
N VAL A 139 -3.21 16.46 -18.32
CA VAL A 139 -4.64 16.14 -18.33
C VAL A 139 -4.78 14.66 -18.66
N GLY A 140 -5.44 13.93 -17.79
CA GLY A 140 -5.75 12.52 -17.97
C GLY A 140 -7.26 12.31 -18.08
N LYS A 141 -7.67 11.41 -18.97
CA LYS A 141 -9.03 10.91 -19.06
C LYS A 141 -9.01 9.40 -19.17
N GLY A 142 -9.78 8.71 -18.33
CA GLY A 142 -9.84 7.28 -18.29
C GLY A 142 -11.29 6.77 -18.23
N ALA A 143 -11.49 5.52 -18.58
CA ALA A 143 -12.75 4.82 -18.44
C ALA A 143 -12.53 3.33 -18.16
N ASN A 144 -13.46 2.73 -17.42
CA ASN A 144 -13.47 1.29 -17.22
C ASN A 144 -14.33 0.63 -18.31
N PHE A 145 -13.71 -0.11 -19.21
CA PHE A 145 -14.40 -0.76 -20.34
C PHE A 145 -15.53 -1.69 -19.90
N LEU A 146 -15.35 -2.43 -18.82
CA LEU A 146 -16.38 -3.33 -18.32
C LEU A 146 -17.61 -2.56 -17.83
N ARG A 147 -17.41 -1.42 -17.17
CA ARG A 147 -18.51 -0.54 -16.75
C ARG A 147 -19.23 0.11 -17.95
N LEU A 148 -18.52 0.30 -19.06
CA LEU A 148 -19.09 0.80 -20.32
C LEU A 148 -19.77 -0.31 -21.16
N GLY A 149 -19.78 -1.55 -20.66
CA GLY A 149 -20.42 -2.68 -21.36
C GLY A 149 -19.54 -3.35 -22.44
N TYR A 150 -18.26 -2.94 -22.56
CA TYR A 150 -17.33 -3.58 -23.48
C TYR A 150 -16.77 -4.87 -22.87
N ARG A 151 -16.60 -5.88 -23.73
CA ARG A 151 -15.85 -7.08 -23.38
C ARG A 151 -14.40 -6.90 -23.80
N TYR A 152 -13.48 -7.20 -22.89
CA TYR A 152 -12.06 -7.22 -23.22
C TYR A 152 -11.79 -8.39 -24.17
N THR A 153 -11.31 -8.08 -25.37
CA THR A 153 -10.76 -9.05 -26.31
C THR A 153 -9.26 -8.80 -26.42
N GLY A 154 -8.43 -9.85 -26.52
CA GLY A 154 -6.98 -9.70 -26.57
C GLY A 154 -6.48 -8.72 -27.65
N SER A 155 -7.22 -8.52 -28.72
CA SER A 155 -6.93 -7.55 -29.78
C SER A 155 -7.02 -6.07 -29.36
N MET A 156 -7.58 -5.78 -28.18
CA MET A 156 -7.63 -4.39 -27.66
C MET A 156 -6.34 -4.01 -26.90
N ALA A 157 -5.41 -4.95 -26.76
CA ALA A 157 -4.14 -4.72 -26.06
C ALA A 157 -2.99 -4.32 -27.00
N PHE A 158 -3.24 -4.21 -28.32
CA PHE A 158 -2.24 -3.88 -29.33
C PHE A 158 -2.59 -2.61 -30.09
#